data_bde02dcd8e3a69d65de36af886a96be4
#
_entry.id   bde02dcd8e3a69d65de36af886a96be4
#
_cell.length_a   1.000
_cell.length_b   1.000
_cell.length_c   1.000
_cell.angle_alpha   90.00
_cell.angle_beta   90.00
_cell.angle_gamma   90.00
#
_symmetry.space_group_name_H-M   'P 1'
#
loop_
_entity.id
_entity.type
_entity.pdbx_description
1 polymer ?
#
loop_
_entity_poly.entity_id
_entity_poly.type
_entity_poly.pdbx_seq_one_letter_code
_entity_poly.pdbx_strand_id
1 'polypeptide(L)'
;IGTKKDIKIIWEFHRLQWLPSIAALSKINEDKVLASEILDLIIDYEDKHIVNKTVAWMEGIEVSMRAISILEAMSWLDEIIEEDERFSRIYQFLSKHAEWISSHLSLKWRLNNNHLLVELIGLLVLSERISWDVRARKWKKKSLRILENELNDQITNAVNNSYDVAKN
;
A
#
# COMPACT_ATOMS: atom_id res chain seq x y z
N ILE A 1 28.73 21.29 -6.55
CA ILE A 1 27.88 20.72 -7.59
C ILE A 1 26.95 19.77 -6.86
N GLY A 2 25.76 20.25 -6.44
CA GLY A 2 24.74 19.43 -5.80
C GLY A 2 24.10 18.53 -6.85
N THR A 3 24.36 17.23 -6.81
CA THR A 3 23.58 16.25 -7.54
C THR A 3 22.14 16.36 -7.03
N LYS A 4 21.21 16.80 -7.90
CA LYS A 4 19.75 16.64 -7.63
C LYS A 4 19.53 15.14 -7.40
N LYS A 5 19.43 14.71 -6.14
CA LYS A 5 19.01 13.36 -5.82
C LYS A 5 17.60 13.21 -6.37
N ASP A 6 17.39 12.20 -7.23
CA ASP A 6 16.07 11.91 -7.76
C ASP A 6 15.16 11.51 -6.59
N ILE A 7 14.12 12.28 -6.36
CA ILE A 7 13.15 12.04 -5.28
C ILE A 7 12.51 10.64 -5.40
N LYS A 8 12.46 10.09 -6.62
CA LYS A 8 11.93 8.74 -6.87
C LYS A 8 12.68 7.65 -6.10
N ILE A 9 14.03 7.79 -5.98
CA ILE A 9 14.83 6.84 -5.20
C ILE A 9 14.40 6.85 -3.73
N ILE A 10 14.11 8.04 -3.20
CA ILE A 10 13.64 8.20 -1.82
C ILE A 10 12.25 7.56 -1.67
N TRP A 11 11.35 7.81 -2.61
CA TRP A 11 10.01 7.21 -2.60
C TRP A 11 10.06 5.68 -2.69
N GLU A 12 10.87 5.10 -3.57
CA GLU A 12 11.04 3.65 -3.69
C GLU A 12 11.52 3.03 -2.37
N PHE A 13 12.44 3.69 -1.67
CA PHE A 13 12.87 3.23 -0.35
C PHE A 13 11.70 3.20 0.66
N HIS A 14 10.81 4.19 0.61
CA HIS A 14 9.64 4.28 1.48
C HIS A 14 8.51 3.27 1.16
N ARG A 15 8.60 2.51 0.08
CA ARG A 15 7.67 1.40 -0.22
C ARG A 15 7.88 0.19 0.69
N LEU A 16 9.03 0.06 1.33
CA LEU A 16 9.40 -1.06 2.19
C LEU A 16 9.25 -2.44 1.51
N GLN A 17 9.43 -2.52 0.18
CA GLN A 17 9.19 -3.74 -0.61
C GLN A 17 10.13 -4.91 -0.25
N TRP A 18 11.21 -4.66 0.44
CA TRP A 18 12.12 -5.66 0.98
C TRP A 18 11.61 -6.33 2.28
N LEU A 19 10.67 -5.68 2.98
CA LEU A 19 10.18 -6.12 4.29
C LEU A 19 9.51 -7.51 4.25
N PRO A 20 8.61 -7.84 3.29
CA PRO A 20 8.01 -9.16 3.19
C PRO A 20 9.03 -10.29 3.07
N SER A 21 10.10 -10.07 2.30
CA SER A 21 11.14 -11.08 2.08
C SER A 21 11.90 -11.40 3.35
N ILE A 22 12.20 -10.40 4.18
CA ILE A 22 12.89 -10.61 5.46
C ILE A 22 11.93 -11.26 6.47
N ALA A 23 10.66 -10.88 6.48
CA ALA A 23 9.64 -11.52 7.31
C ALA A 23 9.44 -13.00 6.94
N ALA A 24 9.38 -13.33 5.65
CA ALA A 24 9.31 -14.71 5.19
C ALA A 24 10.58 -15.50 5.61
N LEU A 25 11.76 -14.90 5.53
CA LEU A 25 13.01 -15.52 5.97
C LEU A 25 13.00 -15.83 7.48
N SER A 26 12.51 -14.90 8.31
CA SER A 26 12.38 -15.12 9.75
C SER A 26 11.47 -16.30 10.05
N LYS A 27 10.37 -16.45 9.29
CA LYS A 27 9.47 -17.60 9.42
C LYS A 27 10.13 -18.92 9.01
N ILE A 28 10.79 -18.96 7.84
CA ILE A 28 11.44 -20.18 7.34
C ILE A 28 12.49 -20.71 8.32
N ASN A 29 13.20 -19.80 9.00
CA ASN A 29 14.25 -20.14 9.96
C ASN A 29 13.73 -20.23 11.40
N GLU A 30 12.45 -20.04 11.65
CA GLU A 30 11.83 -19.95 12.99
C GLU A 30 12.53 -18.93 13.90
N ASP A 31 13.07 -17.85 13.29
CA ASP A 31 13.85 -16.81 13.96
C ASP A 31 12.93 -15.75 14.59
N LYS A 32 12.55 -16.00 15.85
CA LYS A 32 11.70 -15.09 16.63
C LYS A 32 12.38 -13.76 16.96
N VAL A 33 13.72 -13.74 17.03
CA VAL A 33 14.47 -12.50 17.29
C VAL A 33 14.36 -11.58 16.09
N LEU A 34 14.65 -12.09 14.90
CA LEU A 34 14.51 -11.33 13.65
C LEU A 34 13.05 -10.88 13.45
N ALA A 35 12.08 -11.75 13.73
CA ALA A 35 10.66 -11.40 13.64
C ALA A 35 10.30 -10.23 14.57
N SER A 36 10.81 -10.23 15.81
CA SER A 36 10.62 -9.14 16.78
C SER A 36 11.28 -7.84 16.30
N GLU A 37 12.50 -7.90 15.77
CA GLU A 37 13.20 -6.73 15.21
C GLU A 37 12.45 -6.10 14.02
N ILE A 38 11.77 -6.91 13.21
CA ILE A 38 10.94 -6.41 12.12
C ILE A 38 9.74 -5.62 12.65
N LEU A 39 9.08 -6.08 13.73
CA LEU A 39 7.99 -5.32 14.35
C LEU A 39 8.50 -3.98 14.90
N ASP A 40 9.64 -3.97 15.58
CA ASP A 40 10.26 -2.75 16.09
C ASP A 40 10.61 -1.78 14.96
N LEU A 41 11.09 -2.30 13.82
CA LEU A 41 11.41 -1.49 12.66
C LEU A 41 10.16 -0.81 12.05
N ILE A 42 9.02 -1.51 11.99
CA ILE A 42 7.77 -0.91 11.50
C ILE A 42 7.29 0.18 12.46
N ILE A 43 7.40 -0.03 13.76
CA ILE A 43 7.06 0.96 14.79
C ILE A 43 7.96 2.19 14.71
N ASP A 44 9.28 1.98 14.60
CA ASP A 44 10.27 3.06 14.44
C ASP A 44 10.02 3.86 13.14
N TYR A 45 9.62 3.17 12.07
CA TYR A 45 9.23 3.82 10.83
C TYR A 45 7.99 4.72 11.03
N GLU A 46 6.94 4.24 11.74
CA GLU A 46 5.77 5.05 12.06
C GLU A 46 6.16 6.31 12.83
N ASP A 47 7.00 6.17 13.85
CA ASP A 47 7.42 7.29 14.72
C ASP A 47 8.19 8.36 13.94
N LYS A 48 9.02 7.96 12.98
CA LYS A 48 9.84 8.88 12.18
C LYS A 48 9.07 9.52 11.02
N HIS A 49 8.01 8.86 10.52
CA HIS A 49 7.28 9.30 9.32
C HIS A 49 5.84 9.70 9.61
N ILE A 50 5.68 10.79 10.36
CA ILE A 50 4.37 11.33 10.73
C ILE A 50 3.56 11.66 9.49
N VAL A 51 2.28 11.27 9.49
CA VAL A 51 1.31 11.49 8.41
C VAL A 51 1.29 12.96 7.99
N ASN A 52 1.35 13.22 6.69
CA ASN A 52 1.35 14.56 6.09
C ASN A 52 2.53 15.48 6.46
N LYS A 53 3.56 14.97 7.14
CA LYS A 53 4.72 15.79 7.53
C LYS A 53 6.04 15.38 6.85
N THR A 54 6.06 14.26 6.17
CA THR A 54 7.28 13.75 5.51
C THR A 54 7.02 13.36 4.07
N VAL A 55 8.09 13.23 3.28
CA VAL A 55 8.04 12.79 1.87
C VAL A 55 7.40 11.42 1.68
N ALA A 56 7.37 10.60 2.74
CA ALA A 56 6.73 9.29 2.73
C ALA A 56 5.21 9.33 2.49
N TRP A 57 4.58 10.50 2.63
CA TRP A 57 3.13 10.72 2.53
C TRP A 57 2.75 11.70 1.41
N MET A 58 3.58 11.83 0.36
CA MET A 58 3.31 12.77 -0.73
C MET A 58 2.59 12.14 -1.91
N GLU A 59 2.78 10.84 -2.16
CA GLU A 59 2.26 10.15 -3.35
C GLU A 59 1.44 8.92 -2.97
N GLY A 60 0.23 8.79 -3.53
CA GLY A 60 -0.72 7.73 -3.19
C GLY A 60 -0.22 6.34 -3.53
N ILE A 61 0.49 6.18 -4.65
CA ILE A 61 1.10 4.91 -5.04
C ILE A 61 2.13 4.44 -4.01
N GLU A 62 2.95 5.34 -3.49
CA GLU A 62 3.99 5.01 -2.51
C GLU A 62 3.38 4.58 -1.16
N VAL A 63 2.35 5.30 -0.72
CA VAL A 63 1.60 4.99 0.49
C VAL A 63 0.91 3.63 0.36
N SER A 64 0.32 3.33 -0.79
CA SER A 64 -0.37 2.06 -1.07
C SER A 64 0.60 0.89 -1.13
N MET A 65 1.73 1.03 -1.83
CA MET A 65 2.76 -0.01 -1.92
C MET A 65 3.35 -0.33 -0.55
N ARG A 66 3.65 0.69 0.26
CA ARG A 66 4.13 0.50 1.64
C ARG A 66 3.13 -0.26 2.49
N ALA A 67 1.85 0.12 2.42
CA ALA A 67 0.81 -0.54 3.18
C ALA A 67 0.68 -2.03 2.81
N ILE A 68 0.75 -2.37 1.52
CA ILE A 68 0.74 -3.76 1.04
C ILE A 68 1.98 -4.50 1.57
N SER A 69 3.17 -3.88 1.48
CA SER A 69 4.42 -4.49 1.99
C SER A 69 4.36 -4.79 3.50
N ILE A 70 3.83 -3.85 4.29
CA ILE A 70 3.66 -4.07 5.73
C ILE A 70 2.64 -5.19 5.99
N LEU A 71 1.49 -5.21 5.29
CA LEU A 71 0.48 -6.26 5.45
C LEU A 71 1.02 -7.64 5.11
N GLU A 72 1.77 -7.75 4.03
CA GLU A 72 2.40 -9.01 3.61
C GLU A 72 3.43 -9.48 4.65
N ALA A 73 4.28 -8.57 5.14
CA ALA A 73 5.21 -8.89 6.22
C ALA A 73 4.48 -9.38 7.47
N MET A 74 3.42 -8.68 7.89
CA MET A 74 2.61 -9.07 9.04
C MET A 74 2.01 -10.46 8.89
N SER A 75 1.61 -10.87 7.69
CA SER A 75 1.06 -12.21 7.47
C SER A 75 2.07 -13.34 7.72
N TRP A 76 3.36 -13.06 7.55
CA TRP A 76 4.43 -14.01 7.91
C TRP A 76 4.73 -13.99 9.41
N LEU A 77 4.68 -12.81 10.04
CA LEU A 77 5.02 -12.61 11.44
C LEU A 77 3.95 -13.16 12.39
N ASP A 78 2.67 -13.01 12.05
CA ASP A 78 1.52 -13.54 12.82
C ASP A 78 1.64 -15.06 13.10
N GLU A 79 2.38 -15.80 12.25
CA GLU A 79 2.55 -17.24 12.39
C GLU A 79 3.73 -17.64 13.30
N ILE A 80 4.60 -16.67 13.67
CA ILE A 80 5.82 -16.92 14.46
C ILE A 80 5.72 -16.30 15.85
N ILE A 81 5.09 -15.14 15.93
CA ILE A 81 4.92 -14.37 17.15
C ILE A 81 3.45 -14.41 17.54
N GLU A 82 3.15 -15.13 18.63
CA GLU A 82 1.83 -15.16 19.21
C GLU A 82 1.64 -13.96 20.15
N GLU A 83 0.49 -13.28 20.06
CA GLU A 83 0.05 -12.24 21.00
C GLU A 83 1.10 -11.16 21.34
N ASP A 84 1.43 -10.29 20.36
CA ASP A 84 2.30 -9.14 20.59
C ASP A 84 1.49 -7.83 20.53
N GLU A 85 1.62 -6.98 21.54
CA GLU A 85 0.91 -5.69 21.62
C GLU A 85 1.23 -4.75 20.45
N ARG A 86 2.41 -4.89 19.84
CA ARG A 86 2.83 -4.13 18.65
C ARG A 86 1.93 -4.38 17.44
N PHE A 87 1.30 -5.55 17.32
CA PHE A 87 0.34 -5.81 16.24
C PHE A 87 -0.80 -4.82 16.24
N SER A 88 -1.39 -4.54 17.41
CA SER A 88 -2.47 -3.55 17.51
C SER A 88 -2.03 -2.17 17.00
N ARG A 89 -0.83 -1.72 17.35
CA ARG A 89 -0.27 -0.44 16.90
C ARG A 89 -0.03 -0.44 15.39
N ILE A 90 0.56 -1.51 14.83
CA ILE A 90 0.83 -1.63 13.40
C ILE A 90 -0.48 -1.63 12.60
N TYR A 91 -1.51 -2.35 13.05
CA TYR A 91 -2.82 -2.33 12.38
C TYR A 91 -3.50 -0.95 12.47
N GLN A 92 -3.32 -0.20 13.55
CA GLN A 92 -3.77 1.21 13.62
C GLN A 92 -2.99 2.09 12.63
N PHE A 93 -1.69 1.85 12.46
CA PHE A 93 -0.89 2.54 11.44
C PHE A 93 -1.38 2.23 10.03
N LEU A 94 -1.73 0.98 9.74
CA LEU A 94 -2.35 0.59 8.46
C LEU A 94 -3.72 1.25 8.26
N SER A 95 -4.51 1.45 9.32
CA SER A 95 -5.75 2.22 9.24
C SER A 95 -5.51 3.70 8.86
N LYS A 96 -4.41 4.31 9.35
CA LYS A 96 -4.00 5.66 8.89
C LYS A 96 -3.65 5.68 7.40
N HIS A 97 -3.02 4.61 6.87
CA HIS A 97 -2.76 4.49 5.43
C HIS A 97 -4.07 4.44 4.63
N ALA A 98 -5.03 3.60 5.05
CA ALA A 98 -6.31 3.48 4.37
C ALA A 98 -7.09 4.81 4.35
N GLU A 99 -7.10 5.53 5.46
CA GLU A 99 -7.72 6.85 5.56
C GLU A 99 -7.07 7.86 4.62
N TRP A 100 -5.73 7.88 4.62
CA TRP A 100 -4.95 8.78 3.77
C TRP A 100 -5.20 8.47 2.27
N ILE A 101 -5.06 7.21 1.84
CA ILE A 101 -5.32 6.79 0.46
C ILE A 101 -6.75 7.15 0.06
N SER A 102 -7.74 6.84 0.90
CA SER A 102 -9.15 7.16 0.62
C SER A 102 -9.42 8.64 0.38
N SER A 103 -8.65 9.54 0.99
CA SER A 103 -8.79 10.99 0.86
C SER A 103 -7.94 11.59 -0.26
N HIS A 104 -6.93 10.86 -0.80
CA HIS A 104 -5.96 11.37 -1.76
C HIS A 104 -5.93 10.58 -3.09
N LEU A 105 -7.02 9.88 -3.44
CA LEU A 105 -7.09 9.12 -4.69
C LEU A 105 -6.84 10.00 -5.91
N SER A 106 -6.02 9.52 -6.85
CA SER A 106 -5.61 10.19 -8.09
C SER A 106 -6.73 10.27 -9.15
N LEU A 107 -7.94 10.65 -8.76
CA LEU A 107 -9.15 10.67 -9.60
C LEU A 107 -9.09 11.65 -10.77
N LYS A 108 -8.26 12.71 -10.68
CA LYS A 108 -8.14 13.76 -11.70
C LYS A 108 -7.31 13.34 -12.92
N TRP A 109 -6.51 12.28 -12.78
CA TRP A 109 -5.56 11.82 -13.80
C TRP A 109 -6.03 10.54 -14.49
N ARG A 110 -7.34 10.43 -14.78
CA ARG A 110 -8.03 9.20 -15.22
C ARG A 110 -7.53 8.55 -16.52
N LEU A 111 -6.76 9.25 -17.35
CA LEU A 111 -6.28 8.69 -18.61
C LEU A 111 -4.89 8.07 -18.43
N ASN A 112 -4.82 6.73 -18.50
CA ASN A 112 -3.60 5.91 -18.44
C ASN A 112 -2.80 6.00 -17.13
N ASN A 113 -3.48 6.13 -15.99
CA ASN A 113 -2.80 6.32 -14.71
C ASN A 113 -2.83 5.04 -13.85
N ASN A 114 -1.74 4.28 -13.88
CA ASN A 114 -1.54 3.12 -13.01
C ASN A 114 -1.57 3.47 -11.50
N HIS A 115 -1.35 4.75 -11.14
CA HIS A 115 -1.39 5.20 -9.74
C HIS A 115 -2.75 4.94 -9.11
N LEU A 116 -3.84 5.35 -9.80
CA LEU A 116 -5.20 5.13 -9.30
C LEU A 116 -5.50 3.64 -9.08
N LEU A 117 -5.07 2.76 -9.98
CA LEU A 117 -5.27 1.32 -9.83
C LEU A 117 -4.55 0.78 -8.58
N VAL A 118 -3.30 1.16 -8.36
CA VAL A 118 -2.52 0.72 -7.19
C VAL A 118 -3.14 1.28 -5.90
N GLU A 119 -3.58 2.55 -5.90
CA GLU A 119 -4.26 3.18 -4.77
C GLU A 119 -5.56 2.46 -4.41
N LEU A 120 -6.37 2.10 -5.41
CA LEU A 120 -7.63 1.38 -5.20
C LEU A 120 -7.42 -0.05 -4.71
N ILE A 121 -6.43 -0.76 -5.26
CA ILE A 121 -6.05 -2.10 -4.81
C ILE A 121 -5.53 -2.04 -3.37
N GLY A 122 -4.62 -1.10 -3.06
CA GLY A 122 -4.10 -0.90 -1.71
C GLY A 122 -5.22 -0.63 -0.70
N LEU A 123 -6.14 0.27 -1.04
CA LEU A 123 -7.28 0.59 -0.17
C LEU A 123 -8.23 -0.61 0.01
N LEU A 124 -8.44 -1.41 -1.05
CA LEU A 124 -9.28 -2.61 -1.00
C LEU A 124 -8.67 -3.67 -0.07
N VAL A 125 -7.40 -3.99 -0.27
CA VAL A 125 -6.67 -4.99 0.54
C VAL A 125 -6.62 -4.56 2.01
N LEU A 126 -6.31 -3.28 2.27
CA LEU A 126 -6.35 -2.73 3.63
C LEU A 126 -7.72 -2.88 4.26
N SER A 127 -8.79 -2.50 3.55
CA SER A 127 -10.15 -2.54 4.10
C SER A 127 -10.64 -3.96 4.45
N GLU A 128 -10.11 -4.99 3.81
CA GLU A 128 -10.38 -6.39 4.18
C GLU A 128 -9.65 -6.78 5.47
N ARG A 129 -8.39 -6.43 5.59
CA ARG A 129 -7.55 -6.82 6.74
C ARG A 129 -7.86 -6.05 8.02
N ILE A 130 -8.26 -4.78 7.90
CA ILE A 130 -8.65 -3.93 9.05
C ILE A 130 -10.18 -3.83 9.19
N SER A 131 -10.90 -4.93 8.97
CA SER A 131 -12.38 -4.98 8.98
C SER A 131 -13.01 -4.55 10.32
N TRP A 132 -12.26 -4.52 11.41
CA TRP A 132 -12.64 -3.97 12.71
C TRP A 132 -12.80 -2.43 12.69
N ASP A 133 -12.16 -1.71 11.75
CA ASP A 133 -12.35 -0.28 11.58
C ASP A 133 -13.73 -0.01 10.95
N VAL A 134 -14.55 0.77 11.63
CA VAL A 134 -15.91 1.10 11.19
C VAL A 134 -15.95 1.74 9.80
N ARG A 135 -14.86 2.35 9.34
CA ARG A 135 -14.71 2.98 8.03
C ARG A 135 -14.37 1.99 6.91
N ALA A 136 -13.85 0.80 7.26
CA ALA A 136 -13.35 -0.20 6.31
C ALA A 136 -14.41 -0.58 5.27
N ARG A 137 -15.66 -0.80 5.70
CA ARG A 137 -16.78 -1.12 4.79
C ARG A 137 -17.01 -0.02 3.75
N LYS A 138 -16.88 1.26 4.14
CA LYS A 138 -17.04 2.40 3.23
C LYS A 138 -15.88 2.46 2.23
N TRP A 139 -14.66 2.23 2.69
CA TRP A 139 -13.45 2.21 1.85
C TRP A 139 -13.52 1.08 0.82
N LYS A 140 -13.87 -0.14 1.25
CA LYS A 140 -14.09 -1.29 0.37
C LYS A 140 -15.11 -0.99 -0.74
N LYS A 141 -16.30 -0.51 -0.36
CA LYS A 141 -17.35 -0.16 -1.32
C LYS A 141 -16.90 0.92 -2.30
N LYS A 142 -16.18 1.94 -1.82
CA LYS A 142 -15.64 3.02 -2.64
C LYS A 142 -14.63 2.48 -3.65
N SER A 143 -13.66 1.67 -3.19
CA SER A 143 -12.60 1.10 -4.04
C SER A 143 -13.18 0.21 -5.13
N LEU A 144 -14.04 -0.74 -4.78
CA LEU A 144 -14.66 -1.66 -5.75
C LEU A 144 -15.42 -0.89 -6.83
N ARG A 145 -16.26 0.07 -6.45
CA ARG A 145 -17.05 0.85 -7.43
C ARG A 145 -16.18 1.62 -8.40
N ILE A 146 -15.09 2.24 -7.91
CA ILE A 146 -14.21 3.05 -8.77
C ILE A 146 -13.36 2.12 -9.63
N LEU A 147 -12.85 1.01 -9.08
CA LEU A 147 -12.05 0.03 -9.80
C LEU A 147 -12.84 -0.60 -10.95
N GLU A 148 -14.09 -0.97 -10.72
CA GLU A 148 -14.99 -1.53 -11.72
C GLU A 148 -15.21 -0.56 -12.89
N ASN A 149 -15.46 0.71 -12.60
CA ASN A 149 -15.60 1.75 -13.61
C ASN A 149 -14.31 1.96 -14.40
N GLU A 150 -13.16 2.04 -13.72
CA GLU A 150 -11.86 2.27 -14.34
C GLU A 150 -11.47 1.10 -15.27
N LEU A 151 -11.70 -0.14 -14.85
CA LEU A 151 -11.44 -1.33 -15.66
C LEU A 151 -12.33 -1.35 -16.91
N ASN A 152 -13.63 -1.04 -16.77
CA ASN A 152 -14.54 -0.98 -17.90
C ASN A 152 -14.12 0.11 -18.91
N ASP A 153 -13.73 1.29 -18.44
CA ASP A 153 -13.25 2.39 -19.28
C ASP A 153 -11.97 1.98 -20.04
N GLN A 154 -11.01 1.34 -19.37
CA GLN A 154 -9.75 0.90 -19.98
C GLN A 154 -9.98 -0.21 -21.03
N ILE A 155 -10.84 -1.19 -20.74
CA ILE A 155 -11.18 -2.27 -21.69
C ILE A 155 -11.88 -1.68 -22.91
N THR A 156 -12.86 -0.79 -22.73
CA THR A 156 -13.60 -0.14 -23.82
C THR A 156 -12.67 0.67 -24.71
N ASN A 157 -11.75 1.44 -24.13
CA ASN A 157 -10.77 2.21 -24.87
C ASN A 157 -9.78 1.32 -25.65
N ALA A 158 -9.32 0.22 -25.06
CA ALA A 158 -8.43 -0.73 -25.71
C ALA A 158 -9.12 -1.41 -26.92
N VAL A 159 -10.38 -1.79 -26.78
CA VAL A 159 -11.19 -2.39 -27.85
C VAL A 159 -11.38 -1.37 -28.98
N ASN A 160 -11.80 -0.14 -28.70
CA ASN A 160 -12.02 0.89 -29.72
C ASN A 160 -10.74 1.23 -30.49
N ASN A 161 -9.61 1.37 -29.81
CA ASN A 161 -8.32 1.63 -30.43
C ASN A 161 -7.87 0.48 -31.35
N SER A 162 -8.15 -0.78 -30.98
CA SER A 162 -7.83 -1.94 -31.85
C SER A 162 -8.68 -2.00 -33.11
N TYR A 163 -9.94 -1.56 -33.06
CA TYR A 163 -10.81 -1.45 -34.24
C TYR A 163 -10.36 -0.34 -35.21
N ASP A 164 -9.85 0.78 -34.71
CA ASP A 164 -9.37 1.88 -35.55
C ASP A 164 -8.04 1.54 -36.25
N VAL A 165 -7.17 0.77 -35.63
CA VAL A 165 -5.93 0.26 -36.26
C VAL A 165 -6.22 -0.76 -37.35
N ALA A 166 -7.27 -1.57 -37.22
CA ALA A 166 -7.65 -2.58 -38.22
C ALA A 166 -8.33 -1.99 -39.47
N LYS A 167 -8.70 -0.71 -39.49
CA LYS A 167 -9.35 0.00 -40.59
C LYS A 167 -8.41 0.84 -41.46
N ASN A 168 -7.17 1.03 -41.05
CA ASN A 168 -6.11 1.74 -41.75
C ASN A 168 -5.08 0.77 -42.33
#